data_1453ff3a4cf4de505b9bacc9b4177310
#
_entry.id   1453ff3a4cf4de505b9bacc9b4177310
#
_cell.length_a   1.000
_cell.length_b   1.000
_cell.length_c   1.000
_cell.angle_alpha   90.00
_cell.angle_beta   90.00
_cell.angle_gamma   90.00
#
_symmetry.space_group_name_H-M   'P 1'
#
loop_
_entity.id
_entity.type
_entity.pdbx_description
1 polymer ?
#
loop_
_entity_poly.entity_id
_entity_poly.type
_entity_poly.pdbx_seq_one_letter_code
_entity_poly.pdbx_strand_id
1 'polypeptide(L)'
;MFKLRVLVLVFFSVFSLGAVFPPMSGTAIEKYIQKKLKHNDKILRINEKNLGDAGLAVLAQSPSVRSVTTLVLYKVHISDEGIRALAESPNLKNLEALYLEHNFITDKGVEIIASSETFSNLKILNLYHNGITDEGAKAIANSDTLTQLIELNLNYNQIKGPGAIELTHSEKLRQLHNIQLAYNPIEKTGKQAWKRFQLMESFKDLHRNNRLNQVGQALIGSFGVMVLLDFPFVSELETLDLRNNDLTDEAVIALSQSEKLKSLVS
;
A
#
# COMPACT_ATOMS: atom_id res chain seq x y z
N MET A 1 45.95 -20.13 42.87
CA MET A 1 45.46 -20.18 41.47
C MET A 1 43.92 -20.10 41.49
N PHE A 2 43.37 -18.90 41.48
CA PHE A 2 41.92 -18.68 41.42
C PHE A 2 41.51 -18.54 39.95
N LYS A 3 40.67 -19.44 39.46
CA LYS A 3 40.06 -19.33 38.14
C LYS A 3 38.82 -18.45 38.25
N LEU A 4 38.90 -17.22 37.70
CA LEU A 4 37.82 -16.29 37.55
C LEU A 4 36.90 -16.80 36.42
N ARG A 5 35.70 -17.26 36.74
CA ARG A 5 34.66 -17.55 35.78
C ARG A 5 33.94 -16.24 35.49
N VAL A 6 34.13 -15.70 34.28
CA VAL A 6 33.37 -14.60 33.76
C VAL A 6 31.97 -15.11 33.38
N LEU A 7 30.98 -14.70 34.16
CA LEU A 7 29.58 -14.94 33.87
C LEU A 7 29.12 -13.88 32.88
N VAL A 8 28.97 -14.23 31.61
CA VAL A 8 28.35 -13.34 30.61
C VAL A 8 26.86 -13.36 30.86
N LEU A 9 26.36 -12.31 31.52
CA LEU A 9 24.94 -12.02 31.62
C LEU A 9 24.47 -11.41 30.29
N VAL A 10 23.83 -12.23 29.47
CA VAL A 10 23.06 -11.76 28.32
C VAL A 10 21.82 -11.07 28.87
N PHE A 11 21.84 -9.76 28.87
CA PHE A 11 20.62 -8.97 29.13
C PHE A 11 19.66 -9.19 27.95
N PHE A 12 18.73 -10.12 28.10
CA PHE A 12 17.48 -10.03 27.39
C PHE A 12 16.75 -8.81 27.94
N SER A 13 16.67 -7.75 27.15
CA SER A 13 15.80 -6.62 27.43
C SER A 13 14.37 -7.14 27.53
N VAL A 14 13.87 -7.25 28.74
CA VAL A 14 12.48 -7.53 29.04
C VAL A 14 11.68 -6.35 28.49
N PHE A 15 11.12 -6.52 27.32
CA PHE A 15 10.08 -5.61 26.83
C PHE A 15 8.98 -5.55 27.88
N SER A 16 8.59 -4.34 28.23
CA SER A 16 7.59 -3.96 29.23
C SER A 16 6.39 -4.91 29.17
N LEU A 17 6.06 -5.48 30.34
CA LEU A 17 4.78 -6.14 30.59
C LEU A 17 3.65 -5.11 30.46
N GLY A 18 3.25 -4.75 29.24
CA GLY A 18 1.91 -4.32 28.97
C GLY A 18 0.99 -5.49 29.30
N ALA A 19 -0.10 -5.25 30.01
CA ALA A 19 -1.05 -6.28 30.41
C ALA A 19 -1.36 -7.18 29.21
N VAL A 20 -0.81 -8.40 29.21
CA VAL A 20 -1.07 -9.43 28.20
C VAL A 20 -2.49 -9.91 28.43
N PHE A 21 -3.45 -9.28 27.80
CA PHE A 21 -4.80 -9.85 27.77
C PHE A 21 -4.70 -11.22 27.09
N PRO A 22 -5.25 -12.29 27.69
CA PRO A 22 -5.24 -13.59 27.06
C PRO A 22 -5.93 -13.52 25.71
N PRO A 23 -5.44 -14.29 24.71
CA PRO A 23 -6.09 -14.32 23.41
C PRO A 23 -7.55 -14.76 23.53
N MET A 24 -8.41 -14.23 22.68
CA MET A 24 -9.83 -14.59 22.68
C MET A 24 -9.99 -16.08 22.36
N SER A 25 -10.89 -16.78 23.08
CA SER A 25 -11.22 -18.17 22.73
C SER A 25 -11.99 -18.23 21.41
N GLY A 26 -11.89 -19.36 20.70
CA GLY A 26 -12.55 -19.52 19.39
C GLY A 26 -14.08 -19.25 19.46
N THR A 27 -14.75 -19.68 20.52
CA THR A 27 -16.19 -19.41 20.71
C THR A 27 -16.48 -17.93 20.98
N ALA A 28 -15.57 -17.21 21.65
CA ALA A 28 -15.70 -15.78 21.87
C ALA A 28 -15.49 -15.00 20.57
N ILE A 29 -14.55 -15.43 19.73
CA ILE A 29 -14.30 -14.86 18.40
C ILE A 29 -15.53 -15.01 17.52
N GLU A 30 -16.10 -16.21 17.43
CA GLU A 30 -17.29 -16.45 16.61
C GLU A 30 -18.49 -15.61 17.06
N LYS A 31 -18.77 -15.54 18.36
CA LYS A 31 -19.83 -14.66 18.91
C LYS A 31 -19.55 -13.19 18.60
N TYR A 32 -18.29 -12.77 18.63
CA TYR A 32 -17.90 -11.40 18.33
C TYR A 32 -18.13 -11.09 16.84
N ILE A 33 -17.73 -11.99 15.92
CA ILE A 33 -17.96 -11.88 14.49
C ILE A 33 -19.46 -11.74 14.20
N GLN A 34 -20.28 -12.66 14.68
CA GLN A 34 -21.74 -12.64 14.49
C GLN A 34 -22.37 -11.36 15.01
N LYS A 35 -21.95 -10.88 16.19
CA LYS A 35 -22.43 -9.60 16.74
C LYS A 35 -22.07 -8.42 15.84
N LYS A 36 -20.85 -8.39 15.28
CA LYS A 36 -20.39 -7.31 14.40
C LYS A 36 -21.09 -7.31 13.05
N LEU A 37 -21.34 -8.48 12.49
CA LEU A 37 -21.97 -8.65 11.18
C LEU A 37 -23.51 -8.52 11.22
N LYS A 38 -24.11 -8.44 12.40
CA LYS A 38 -25.59 -8.39 12.56
C LYS A 38 -26.25 -7.26 11.77
N HIS A 39 -25.61 -6.10 11.66
CA HIS A 39 -26.15 -4.90 10.99
C HIS A 39 -25.56 -4.65 9.62
N ASN A 40 -24.39 -5.20 9.35
CA ASN A 40 -23.72 -5.11 8.06
C ASN A 40 -22.82 -6.35 7.88
N ASP A 41 -23.26 -7.27 7.05
CA ASP A 41 -22.56 -8.53 6.77
C ASP A 41 -21.38 -8.37 5.80
N LYS A 42 -21.20 -7.18 5.21
CA LYS A 42 -20.11 -6.88 4.27
C LYS A 42 -18.85 -6.35 4.94
N ILE A 43 -18.95 -5.75 6.12
CA ILE A 43 -17.84 -5.06 6.76
C ILE A 43 -17.58 -5.64 8.14
N LEU A 44 -16.44 -6.32 8.30
CA LEU A 44 -15.97 -6.80 9.60
C LEU A 44 -14.79 -5.94 10.09
N ARG A 45 -14.98 -5.29 11.25
CA ARG A 45 -13.95 -4.47 11.92
C ARG A 45 -13.60 -5.04 13.27
N ILE A 46 -12.31 -5.39 13.43
CA ILE A 46 -11.73 -5.85 14.69
C ILE A 46 -10.53 -4.94 14.97
N ASN A 47 -10.68 -4.05 15.96
CA ASN A 47 -9.68 -3.05 16.28
C ASN A 47 -9.17 -3.27 17.70
N GLU A 48 -7.86 -3.13 17.90
CA GLU A 48 -7.19 -3.13 19.20
C GLU A 48 -7.58 -4.32 20.10
N LYS A 49 -7.83 -5.47 19.51
CA LYS A 49 -8.08 -6.74 20.19
C LYS A 49 -6.84 -7.63 20.11
N ASN A 50 -6.51 -8.30 21.17
CA ASN A 50 -5.49 -9.34 21.13
C ASN A 50 -6.05 -10.60 20.44
N LEU A 51 -6.26 -10.49 19.11
CA LEU A 51 -6.73 -11.59 18.28
C LEU A 51 -5.60 -12.60 18.07
N GLY A 52 -4.41 -12.10 17.69
CA GLY A 52 -3.25 -12.90 17.34
C GLY A 52 -3.49 -13.83 16.16
N ASP A 53 -2.46 -14.57 15.76
CA ASP A 53 -2.54 -15.47 14.61
C ASP A 53 -3.54 -16.61 14.84
N ALA A 54 -3.59 -17.17 16.05
CA ALA A 54 -4.55 -18.23 16.38
C ALA A 54 -6.00 -17.77 16.28
N GLY A 55 -6.27 -16.54 16.73
CA GLY A 55 -7.62 -15.96 16.61
C GLY A 55 -8.00 -15.66 15.16
N LEU A 56 -7.02 -15.25 14.37
CA LEU A 56 -7.22 -15.00 12.95
C LEU A 56 -7.50 -16.32 12.18
N ALA A 57 -6.83 -17.42 12.57
CA ALA A 57 -7.13 -18.75 12.02
C ALA A 57 -8.57 -19.18 12.27
N VAL A 58 -9.11 -18.91 13.47
CA VAL A 58 -10.53 -19.16 13.77
C VAL A 58 -11.46 -18.30 12.89
N LEU A 59 -11.15 -17.00 12.76
CA LEU A 59 -11.91 -16.09 11.90
C LEU A 59 -11.93 -16.58 10.45
N ALA A 60 -10.79 -16.96 9.91
CA ALA A 60 -10.62 -17.40 8.53
C ALA A 60 -11.47 -18.66 8.20
N GLN A 61 -11.68 -19.52 9.18
CA GLN A 61 -12.51 -20.74 9.05
C GLN A 61 -14.00 -20.50 9.31
N SER A 62 -14.37 -19.35 9.87
CA SER A 62 -15.78 -19.06 10.18
C SER A 62 -16.63 -18.91 8.91
N PRO A 63 -17.73 -19.67 8.76
CA PRO A 63 -18.67 -19.44 7.66
C PRO A 63 -19.36 -18.07 7.72
N SER A 64 -19.38 -17.43 8.89
CA SER A 64 -19.97 -16.11 9.09
C SER A 64 -19.29 -14.99 8.28
N VAL A 65 -18.02 -15.20 7.83
CA VAL A 65 -17.29 -14.18 7.06
C VAL A 65 -17.46 -14.32 5.54
N ARG A 66 -18.27 -15.25 5.04
CA ARG A 66 -18.42 -15.48 3.57
C ARG A 66 -18.92 -14.26 2.80
N SER A 67 -19.75 -13.44 3.43
CA SER A 67 -20.29 -12.24 2.80
C SER A 67 -19.37 -11.02 2.91
N VAL A 68 -18.29 -11.13 3.70
CA VAL A 68 -17.40 -9.99 4.00
C VAL A 68 -16.63 -9.59 2.76
N THR A 69 -16.75 -8.33 2.38
CA THR A 69 -15.98 -7.69 1.31
C THR A 69 -14.92 -6.73 1.85
N THR A 70 -15.09 -6.26 3.09
CA THR A 70 -14.14 -5.38 3.76
C THR A 70 -13.76 -5.96 5.12
N LEU A 71 -12.47 -6.26 5.30
CA LEU A 71 -11.92 -6.77 6.56
C LEU A 71 -10.93 -5.75 7.13
N VAL A 72 -11.19 -5.26 8.34
CA VAL A 72 -10.32 -4.33 9.06
C VAL A 72 -9.77 -5.01 10.31
N LEU A 73 -8.45 -5.14 10.36
CA LEU A 73 -7.69 -5.82 11.42
C LEU A 73 -6.62 -4.85 11.97
N TYR A 74 -7.09 -3.72 12.52
CA TYR A 74 -6.23 -2.69 13.06
C TYR A 74 -5.66 -3.08 14.42
N LYS A 75 -4.32 -3.18 14.51
CA LYS A 75 -3.59 -3.42 15.77
C LYS A 75 -4.12 -4.64 16.54
N VAL A 76 -4.20 -5.78 15.86
CA VAL A 76 -4.71 -7.03 16.42
C VAL A 76 -3.63 -8.07 16.70
N HIS A 77 -2.34 -7.65 16.60
CA HIS A 77 -1.14 -8.43 16.93
C HIS A 77 -0.97 -9.69 16.08
N ILE A 78 -1.17 -9.56 14.79
CA ILE A 78 -0.96 -10.66 13.84
C ILE A 78 0.39 -10.54 13.13
N SER A 79 0.92 -11.68 12.75
CA SER A 79 2.16 -11.86 11.99
C SER A 79 1.88 -12.49 10.62
N ASP A 80 2.94 -12.92 9.94
CA ASP A 80 2.87 -13.62 8.66
C ASP A 80 2.06 -14.93 8.74
N GLU A 81 2.04 -15.59 9.90
CA GLU A 81 1.23 -16.80 10.11
C GLU A 81 -0.27 -16.51 10.13
N GLY A 82 -0.67 -15.37 10.71
CA GLY A 82 -2.05 -14.92 10.62
C GLY A 82 -2.47 -14.61 9.18
N ILE A 83 -1.56 -14.02 8.39
CA ILE A 83 -1.79 -13.77 6.96
C ILE A 83 -1.94 -15.09 6.20
N ARG A 84 -1.14 -16.11 6.51
CA ARG A 84 -1.27 -17.46 5.93
C ARG A 84 -2.67 -18.03 6.17
N ALA A 85 -3.17 -17.93 7.40
CA ALA A 85 -4.50 -18.40 7.74
C ALA A 85 -5.62 -17.70 6.95
N LEU A 86 -5.49 -16.37 6.70
CA LEU A 86 -6.43 -15.64 5.84
C LEU A 86 -6.30 -16.09 4.37
N ALA A 87 -5.09 -16.24 3.87
CA ALA A 87 -4.81 -16.63 2.49
C ALA A 87 -5.36 -18.02 2.13
N GLU A 88 -5.39 -18.93 3.11
CA GLU A 88 -5.91 -20.29 2.99
C GLU A 88 -7.42 -20.40 3.32
N SER A 89 -8.07 -19.26 3.60
CA SER A 89 -9.48 -19.26 3.99
C SER A 89 -10.40 -19.65 2.84
N PRO A 90 -11.28 -20.64 3.02
CA PRO A 90 -12.32 -20.97 2.05
C PRO A 90 -13.46 -19.94 2.02
N ASN A 91 -13.50 -19.03 3.00
CA ASN A 91 -14.63 -18.14 3.26
C ASN A 91 -14.37 -16.66 2.90
N LEU A 92 -13.13 -16.27 2.56
CA LEU A 92 -12.76 -14.86 2.34
C LEU A 92 -12.52 -14.48 0.87
N LYS A 93 -12.96 -15.29 -0.08
CA LYS A 93 -12.76 -15.06 -1.52
C LYS A 93 -13.47 -13.82 -2.07
N ASN A 94 -14.38 -13.22 -1.30
CA ASN A 94 -15.11 -12.02 -1.69
C ASN A 94 -14.47 -10.71 -1.19
N LEU A 95 -13.25 -10.78 -0.61
CA LEU A 95 -12.58 -9.59 -0.10
C LEU A 95 -12.19 -8.64 -1.24
N GLU A 96 -12.65 -7.40 -1.11
CA GLU A 96 -12.29 -6.27 -1.96
C GLU A 96 -11.39 -5.27 -1.23
N ALA A 97 -11.48 -5.20 0.10
CA ALA A 97 -10.66 -4.30 0.91
C ALA A 97 -10.11 -5.02 2.15
N LEU A 98 -8.79 -4.95 2.33
CA LEU A 98 -8.07 -5.55 3.44
C LEU A 98 -7.21 -4.49 4.13
N TYR A 99 -7.50 -4.25 5.40
CA TYR A 99 -6.82 -3.27 6.25
C TYR A 99 -6.09 -4.01 7.37
N LEU A 100 -4.76 -3.86 7.40
CA LEU A 100 -3.85 -4.62 8.27
C LEU A 100 -2.89 -3.70 9.06
N GLU A 101 -3.32 -2.48 9.33
CA GLU A 101 -2.47 -1.46 9.96
C GLU A 101 -2.00 -1.86 11.36
N HIS A 102 -0.77 -1.43 11.70
CA HIS A 102 -0.16 -1.64 13.02
C HIS A 102 -0.11 -3.11 13.47
N ASN A 103 0.40 -3.97 12.61
CA ASN A 103 0.64 -5.37 12.90
C ASN A 103 2.13 -5.72 12.73
N PHE A 104 2.48 -7.00 12.72
CA PHE A 104 3.85 -7.50 12.63
C PHE A 104 4.09 -8.24 11.30
N ILE A 105 3.51 -7.72 10.22
CA ILE A 105 3.62 -8.33 8.89
C ILE A 105 4.96 -7.95 8.29
N THR A 106 5.69 -8.94 7.77
CA THR A 106 6.96 -8.78 7.08
C THR A 106 6.81 -9.07 5.58
N ASP A 107 7.90 -9.06 4.85
CA ASP A 107 7.94 -9.41 3.43
C ASP A 107 7.33 -10.79 3.15
N LYS A 108 7.50 -11.76 4.07
CA LYS A 108 6.91 -13.10 3.94
C LYS A 108 5.38 -13.07 3.94
N GLY A 109 4.80 -12.28 4.85
CA GLY A 109 3.34 -12.09 4.86
C GLY A 109 2.84 -11.42 3.58
N VAL A 110 3.61 -10.47 3.06
CA VAL A 110 3.30 -9.80 1.79
C VAL A 110 3.42 -10.75 0.60
N GLU A 111 4.43 -11.61 0.54
CA GLU A 111 4.57 -12.67 -0.47
C GLU A 111 3.36 -13.61 -0.49
N ILE A 112 2.85 -13.98 0.69
CA ILE A 112 1.63 -14.79 0.82
C ILE A 112 0.43 -14.02 0.28
N ILE A 113 0.26 -12.74 0.61
CA ILE A 113 -0.82 -11.92 0.06
C ILE A 113 -0.72 -11.85 -1.46
N ALA A 114 0.47 -11.56 -1.98
CA ALA A 114 0.72 -11.34 -3.39
C ALA A 114 0.56 -12.59 -4.28
N SER A 115 0.55 -13.79 -3.67
CA SER A 115 0.41 -15.07 -4.37
C SER A 115 -0.92 -15.80 -4.13
N SER A 116 -1.76 -15.30 -3.22
CA SER A 116 -2.98 -16.02 -2.83
C SER A 116 -4.19 -15.66 -3.68
N GLU A 117 -4.83 -16.65 -4.27
CA GLU A 117 -6.09 -16.51 -5.00
C GLU A 117 -7.25 -15.98 -4.12
N THR A 118 -7.17 -16.16 -2.80
CA THR A 118 -8.15 -15.59 -1.86
C THR A 118 -8.20 -14.06 -1.95
N PHE A 119 -7.11 -13.42 -2.37
CA PHE A 119 -6.98 -11.97 -2.46
C PHE A 119 -7.05 -11.42 -3.89
N SER A 120 -7.41 -12.25 -4.88
CA SER A 120 -7.46 -11.83 -6.29
C SER A 120 -8.47 -10.73 -6.61
N ASN A 121 -9.47 -10.54 -5.74
CA ASN A 121 -10.48 -9.49 -5.87
C ASN A 121 -10.13 -8.19 -5.12
N LEU A 122 -8.94 -8.10 -4.47
CA LEU A 122 -8.58 -6.93 -3.69
C LEU A 122 -8.41 -5.69 -4.58
N LYS A 123 -9.11 -4.64 -4.18
CA LYS A 123 -9.02 -3.28 -4.72
C LYS A 123 -8.26 -2.36 -3.78
N ILE A 124 -8.34 -2.61 -2.47
CA ILE A 124 -7.68 -1.80 -1.44
C ILE A 124 -6.87 -2.72 -0.53
N LEU A 125 -5.57 -2.44 -0.41
CA LEU A 125 -4.67 -3.10 0.52
C LEU A 125 -3.96 -2.05 1.39
N ASN A 126 -4.22 -2.08 2.69
CA ASN A 126 -3.59 -1.17 3.63
C ASN A 126 -2.67 -1.94 4.59
N LEU A 127 -1.38 -1.71 4.44
CA LEU A 127 -0.29 -2.30 5.21
C LEU A 127 0.49 -1.23 6.01
N TYR A 128 -0.18 -0.13 6.35
CA TYR A 128 0.40 0.95 7.14
C TYR A 128 1.04 0.43 8.42
N HIS A 129 2.27 0.91 8.71
CA HIS A 129 3.02 0.60 9.93
C HIS A 129 3.15 -0.92 10.19
N ASN A 130 3.94 -1.57 9.35
CA ASN A 130 4.35 -2.95 9.45
C ASN A 130 5.87 -3.07 9.26
N GLY A 131 6.40 -4.27 9.00
CA GLY A 131 7.82 -4.52 8.83
C GLY A 131 8.26 -4.80 7.39
N ILE A 132 7.68 -4.08 6.41
CA ILE A 132 7.82 -4.37 4.98
C ILE A 132 9.03 -3.63 4.41
N THR A 133 9.86 -4.33 3.64
CA THR A 133 11.05 -3.79 2.95
C THR A 133 10.86 -3.76 1.44
N ASP A 134 11.95 -3.57 0.71
CA ASP A 134 11.96 -3.60 -0.76
C ASP A 134 11.49 -4.94 -1.32
N GLU A 135 11.75 -6.06 -0.61
CA GLU A 135 11.36 -7.39 -1.09
C GLU A 135 9.83 -7.57 -1.06
N GLY A 136 9.16 -7.11 -0.01
CA GLY A 136 7.69 -7.11 0.03
C GLY A 136 7.08 -6.18 -1.00
N ALA A 137 7.66 -4.99 -1.19
CA ALA A 137 7.24 -4.05 -2.23
C ALA A 137 7.35 -4.68 -3.63
N LYS A 138 8.45 -5.38 -3.92
CA LYS A 138 8.69 -6.11 -5.16
C LYS A 138 7.72 -7.29 -5.34
N ALA A 139 7.40 -8.02 -4.26
CA ALA A 139 6.41 -9.10 -4.31
C ALA A 139 5.03 -8.58 -4.74
N ILE A 140 4.59 -7.44 -4.20
CA ILE A 140 3.35 -6.79 -4.65
C ILE A 140 3.45 -6.37 -6.12
N ALA A 141 4.53 -5.67 -6.50
CA ALA A 141 4.72 -5.14 -7.85
C ALA A 141 4.67 -6.22 -8.94
N ASN A 142 5.12 -7.43 -8.63
CA ASN A 142 5.20 -8.56 -9.56
C ASN A 142 4.05 -9.57 -9.39
N SER A 143 3.04 -9.26 -8.58
CA SER A 143 1.92 -10.16 -8.31
C SER A 143 1.05 -10.39 -9.55
N ASP A 144 0.81 -11.64 -9.87
CA ASP A 144 -0.16 -12.05 -10.89
C ASP A 144 -1.60 -12.15 -10.34
N THR A 145 -1.77 -12.08 -9.02
CA THR A 145 -3.08 -12.17 -8.36
C THR A 145 -3.67 -10.82 -7.99
N LEU A 146 -2.86 -9.83 -7.56
CA LEU A 146 -3.35 -8.52 -7.13
C LEU A 146 -3.69 -7.55 -8.27
N THR A 147 -4.08 -8.06 -9.42
CA THR A 147 -4.29 -7.27 -10.66
C THR A 147 -5.45 -6.28 -10.60
N GLN A 148 -6.35 -6.44 -9.62
CA GLN A 148 -7.49 -5.54 -9.39
C GLN A 148 -7.17 -4.40 -8.41
N LEU A 149 -5.92 -4.34 -7.89
CA LEU A 149 -5.55 -3.38 -6.85
C LEU A 149 -5.59 -1.94 -7.39
N ILE A 150 -6.33 -1.08 -6.69
CA ILE A 150 -6.54 0.35 -7.01
C ILE A 150 -5.76 1.22 -6.02
N GLU A 151 -5.80 0.86 -4.73
CA GLU A 151 -5.16 1.62 -3.66
C GLU A 151 -4.23 0.72 -2.84
N LEU A 152 -3.01 1.20 -2.60
CA LEU A 152 -1.99 0.53 -1.81
C LEU A 152 -1.39 1.52 -0.80
N ASN A 153 -1.56 1.24 0.49
CA ASN A 153 -0.93 2.02 1.54
C ASN A 153 0.19 1.23 2.21
N LEU A 154 1.41 1.71 2.03
CA LEU A 154 2.64 1.18 2.62
C LEU A 154 3.37 2.24 3.47
N ASN A 155 2.67 3.28 3.93
CA ASN A 155 3.26 4.28 4.81
C ASN A 155 3.84 3.65 6.09
N TYR A 156 4.89 4.24 6.66
CA TYR A 156 5.54 3.77 7.88
C TYR A 156 6.02 2.30 7.79
N ASN A 157 6.76 1.99 6.73
CA ASN A 157 7.46 0.72 6.55
C ASN A 157 8.97 0.97 6.37
N GLN A 158 9.70 0.01 5.82
CA GLN A 158 11.15 0.06 5.66
C GLN A 158 11.56 0.02 4.17
N ILE A 159 10.70 0.50 3.29
CA ILE A 159 10.90 0.50 1.84
C ILE A 159 11.92 1.59 1.46
N LYS A 160 12.86 1.24 0.61
CA LYS A 160 13.88 2.12 0.05
C LYS A 160 13.58 2.47 -1.41
N GLY A 161 14.60 3.02 -2.10
CA GLY A 161 14.49 3.41 -3.50
C GLY A 161 14.12 2.27 -4.44
N PRO A 162 14.78 1.10 -4.37
CA PRO A 162 14.47 -0.03 -5.24
C PRO A 162 13.01 -0.49 -5.16
N GLY A 163 12.48 -0.68 -3.94
CA GLY A 163 11.08 -1.10 -3.76
C GLY A 163 10.07 -0.08 -4.28
N ALA A 164 10.34 1.21 -4.07
CA ALA A 164 9.49 2.28 -4.60
C ALA A 164 9.50 2.32 -6.14
N ILE A 165 10.65 2.06 -6.77
CA ILE A 165 10.79 2.00 -8.23
C ILE A 165 9.99 0.81 -8.78
N GLU A 166 10.13 -0.38 -8.20
CA GLU A 166 9.39 -1.58 -8.62
C GLU A 166 7.87 -1.35 -8.59
N LEU A 167 7.35 -0.81 -7.48
CA LEU A 167 5.91 -0.52 -7.37
C LEU A 167 5.42 0.46 -8.42
N THR A 168 6.17 1.53 -8.66
CA THR A 168 5.75 2.62 -9.57
C THR A 168 5.89 2.26 -11.06
N HIS A 169 6.66 1.23 -11.39
CA HIS A 169 6.87 0.72 -12.75
C HIS A 169 6.21 -0.65 -12.98
N SER A 170 5.38 -1.12 -12.06
CA SER A 170 4.73 -2.41 -12.20
C SER A 170 3.85 -2.49 -13.45
N GLU A 171 4.10 -3.46 -14.30
CA GLU A 171 3.27 -3.78 -15.46
C GLU A 171 2.06 -4.67 -15.11
N LYS A 172 2.06 -5.25 -13.90
CA LYS A 172 1.01 -6.14 -13.39
C LYS A 172 -0.14 -5.35 -12.76
N LEU A 173 0.18 -4.31 -12.00
CA LEU A 173 -0.79 -3.52 -11.23
C LEU A 173 -1.41 -2.38 -12.06
N ARG A 174 -2.00 -2.71 -13.19
CA ARG A 174 -2.48 -1.72 -14.18
C ARG A 174 -3.62 -0.83 -13.68
N GLN A 175 -4.34 -1.26 -12.65
CA GLN A 175 -5.42 -0.50 -12.03
C GLN A 175 -4.98 0.33 -10.84
N LEU A 176 -3.69 0.22 -10.44
CA LEU A 176 -3.17 0.92 -9.28
C LEU A 176 -3.02 2.42 -9.57
N HIS A 177 -3.83 3.23 -8.90
CA HIS A 177 -3.86 4.69 -9.07
C HIS A 177 -3.31 5.43 -7.85
N ASN A 178 -3.32 4.80 -6.68
CA ASN A 178 -2.88 5.41 -5.44
C ASN A 178 -1.88 4.52 -4.72
N ILE A 179 -0.63 4.98 -4.63
CA ILE A 179 0.43 4.36 -3.82
C ILE A 179 0.86 5.36 -2.75
N GLN A 180 0.74 4.98 -1.49
CA GLN A 180 1.20 5.77 -0.36
C GLN A 180 2.48 5.15 0.22
N LEU A 181 3.58 5.91 0.21
CA LEU A 181 4.92 5.48 0.64
C LEU A 181 5.57 6.46 1.64
N ALA A 182 4.81 7.36 2.23
CA ALA A 182 5.34 8.31 3.21
C ALA A 182 5.95 7.60 4.43
N TYR A 183 6.93 8.24 5.06
CA TYR A 183 7.62 7.70 6.25
C TYR A 183 8.31 6.34 6.01
N ASN A 184 8.83 6.14 4.80
CA ASN A 184 9.76 5.10 4.43
C ASN A 184 11.14 5.71 4.15
N PRO A 185 12.26 4.98 4.34
CA PRO A 185 13.61 5.50 4.09
C PRO A 185 13.96 5.53 2.60
N ILE A 186 13.08 6.09 1.76
CA ILE A 186 13.22 6.12 0.30
C ILE A 186 14.27 7.17 -0.09
N GLU A 187 15.29 6.78 -0.84
CA GLU A 187 16.31 7.64 -1.39
C GLU A 187 15.79 8.49 -2.57
N LYS A 188 16.62 9.43 -3.05
CA LYS A 188 16.25 10.41 -4.07
C LYS A 188 15.64 9.80 -5.34
N THR A 189 16.21 8.73 -5.85
CA THR A 189 15.74 8.07 -7.10
C THR A 189 14.34 7.47 -6.93
N GLY A 190 14.09 6.76 -5.82
CA GLY A 190 12.77 6.22 -5.50
C GLY A 190 11.73 7.32 -5.26
N LYS A 191 12.11 8.41 -4.58
CA LYS A 191 11.23 9.59 -4.42
C LYS A 191 10.85 10.21 -5.76
N GLN A 192 11.79 10.28 -6.71
CA GLN A 192 11.51 10.78 -8.06
C GLN A 192 10.55 9.84 -8.81
N ALA A 193 10.77 8.52 -8.74
CA ALA A 193 9.87 7.54 -9.36
C ALA A 193 8.46 7.63 -8.80
N TRP A 194 8.33 7.70 -7.47
CA TRP A 194 7.03 7.86 -6.80
C TRP A 194 6.35 9.18 -7.16
N LYS A 195 7.07 10.31 -7.13
CA LYS A 195 6.55 11.61 -7.55
C LYS A 195 6.09 11.59 -9.02
N ARG A 196 6.88 10.95 -9.90
CA ARG A 196 6.51 10.77 -11.31
C ARG A 196 5.20 9.99 -11.44
N PHE A 197 5.06 8.87 -10.73
CA PHE A 197 3.83 8.07 -10.71
C PHE A 197 2.62 8.92 -10.28
N GLN A 198 2.72 9.67 -9.17
CA GLN A 198 1.64 10.53 -8.67
C GLN A 198 1.23 11.60 -9.70
N LEU A 199 2.21 12.22 -10.36
CA LEU A 199 1.93 13.21 -11.40
C LEU A 199 1.24 12.58 -12.61
N MET A 200 1.70 11.42 -13.08
CA MET A 200 1.09 10.71 -14.20
C MET A 200 -0.36 10.32 -13.89
N GLU A 201 -0.65 9.85 -12.68
CA GLU A 201 -2.04 9.53 -12.28
C GLU A 201 -2.91 10.79 -12.19
N SER A 202 -2.36 11.90 -11.66
CA SER A 202 -3.05 13.20 -11.66
C SER A 202 -3.37 13.68 -13.08
N PHE A 203 -2.43 13.56 -14.02
CA PHE A 203 -2.65 13.96 -15.42
C PHE A 203 -3.68 13.06 -16.11
N LYS A 204 -3.67 11.77 -15.85
CA LYS A 204 -4.71 10.83 -16.33
C LYS A 204 -6.09 11.21 -15.79
N ASP A 205 -6.16 11.61 -14.51
CA ASP A 205 -7.43 12.03 -13.90
C ASP A 205 -7.95 13.34 -14.53
N LEU A 206 -7.07 14.33 -14.71
CA LEU A 206 -7.43 15.57 -15.41
C LEU A 206 -7.89 15.30 -16.85
N HIS A 207 -7.22 14.39 -17.56
CA HIS A 207 -7.61 14.02 -18.92
C HIS A 207 -8.99 13.34 -18.96
N ARG A 208 -9.22 12.33 -18.10
CA ARG A 208 -10.53 11.63 -18.00
C ARG A 208 -11.70 12.57 -17.69
N ASN A 209 -11.43 13.64 -16.95
CA ASN A 209 -12.44 14.64 -16.57
C ASN A 209 -12.52 15.85 -17.53
N ASN A 210 -11.88 15.80 -18.70
CA ASN A 210 -11.79 16.90 -19.68
C ASN A 210 -11.22 18.21 -19.08
N ARG A 211 -10.26 18.08 -18.14
CA ARG A 211 -9.64 19.19 -17.41
C ARG A 211 -8.14 19.29 -17.63
N LEU A 212 -7.61 18.66 -18.68
CA LEU A 212 -6.17 18.61 -18.93
C LEU A 212 -5.54 20.01 -19.03
N ASN A 213 -6.23 20.98 -19.58
CA ASN A 213 -5.80 22.39 -19.65
C ASN A 213 -5.55 23.05 -18.28
N GLN A 214 -5.97 22.40 -17.16
CA GLN A 214 -5.71 22.89 -15.80
C GLN A 214 -4.44 22.32 -15.17
N VAL A 215 -3.66 21.52 -15.90
CA VAL A 215 -2.49 20.82 -15.39
C VAL A 215 -1.44 21.79 -14.77
N GLY A 216 -1.23 22.96 -15.35
CA GLY A 216 -0.29 23.95 -14.83
C GLY A 216 -0.71 24.62 -13.53
N GLN A 217 -2.01 24.62 -13.20
CA GLN A 217 -2.54 25.21 -11.96
C GLN A 217 -2.13 24.43 -10.70
N ALA A 218 -1.70 23.19 -10.86
CA ALA A 218 -1.26 22.32 -9.78
C ALA A 218 0.18 22.61 -9.29
N LEU A 219 0.83 23.67 -9.79
CA LEU A 219 2.22 24.03 -9.44
C LEU A 219 3.18 22.85 -9.62
N ILE A 220 3.18 22.25 -10.79
CA ILE A 220 3.91 21.01 -11.10
C ILE A 220 5.42 21.19 -11.10
N GLY A 221 5.92 22.43 -11.28
CA GLY A 221 7.34 22.77 -11.33
C GLY A 221 8.06 22.14 -12.52
N SER A 222 9.37 22.36 -12.59
CA SER A 222 10.19 21.83 -13.70
C SER A 222 10.10 20.30 -13.86
N PHE A 223 10.14 19.57 -12.75
CA PHE A 223 10.01 18.11 -12.79
C PHE A 223 8.64 17.67 -13.36
N GLY A 224 7.57 18.34 -12.96
CA GLY A 224 6.24 18.06 -13.48
C GLY A 224 6.08 18.38 -14.96
N VAL A 225 6.74 19.44 -15.44
CA VAL A 225 6.80 19.76 -16.87
C VAL A 225 7.47 18.62 -17.65
N MET A 226 8.58 18.09 -17.17
CA MET A 226 9.25 16.95 -17.84
C MET A 226 8.34 15.71 -17.87
N VAL A 227 7.62 15.43 -16.78
CA VAL A 227 6.65 14.34 -16.74
C VAL A 227 5.47 14.59 -17.68
N LEU A 228 4.99 15.84 -17.78
CA LEU A 228 3.91 16.22 -18.68
C LEU A 228 4.28 15.99 -20.15
N LEU A 229 5.51 16.32 -20.55
CA LEU A 229 5.99 16.10 -21.92
C LEU A 229 6.05 14.61 -22.30
N ASP A 230 6.18 13.72 -21.31
CA ASP A 230 6.08 12.27 -21.51
C ASP A 230 4.65 11.74 -21.47
N PHE A 231 3.68 12.56 -21.08
CA PHE A 231 2.28 12.14 -20.97
C PHE A 231 1.69 11.83 -22.35
N PRO A 232 1.02 10.68 -22.54
CA PRO A 232 0.55 10.26 -23.87
C PRO A 232 -0.41 11.25 -24.55
N PHE A 233 -1.23 11.95 -23.75
CA PHE A 233 -2.24 12.87 -24.25
C PHE A 233 -1.81 14.35 -24.20
N VAL A 234 -0.50 14.63 -24.05
CA VAL A 234 0.00 16.02 -23.96
C VAL A 234 -0.29 16.83 -25.22
N SER A 235 -0.39 16.18 -26.38
CA SER A 235 -0.74 16.82 -27.66
C SER A 235 -2.18 17.31 -27.74
N GLU A 236 -3.03 16.92 -26.80
CA GLU A 236 -4.42 17.38 -26.70
C GLU A 236 -4.56 18.69 -25.90
N LEU A 237 -3.45 19.21 -25.34
CA LEU A 237 -3.43 20.50 -24.67
C LEU A 237 -3.67 21.63 -25.69
N GLU A 238 -4.69 22.43 -25.44
CA GLU A 238 -4.97 23.66 -26.19
C GLU A 238 -4.36 24.88 -25.51
N THR A 239 -4.32 24.86 -24.17
CA THR A 239 -3.73 25.93 -23.35
C THR A 239 -2.92 25.34 -22.22
N LEU A 240 -1.83 26.02 -21.86
CA LEU A 240 -0.96 25.60 -20.75
C LEU A 240 -0.47 26.82 -19.96
N ASP A 241 -1.09 27.06 -18.81
CA ASP A 241 -0.69 28.13 -17.90
C ASP A 241 0.30 27.61 -16.85
N LEU A 242 1.57 27.97 -17.00
CA LEU A 242 2.64 27.58 -16.09
C LEU A 242 3.15 28.73 -15.20
N ARG A 243 2.38 29.78 -15.05
CA ARG A 243 2.74 30.91 -14.17
C ARG A 243 2.94 30.40 -12.73
N ASN A 244 3.94 30.95 -12.05
CA ASN A 244 4.30 30.59 -10.67
C ASN A 244 4.75 29.13 -10.45
N ASN A 245 5.26 28.48 -11.50
CA ASN A 245 5.73 27.09 -11.43
C ASN A 245 7.24 26.96 -11.16
N ASP A 246 7.98 28.06 -10.93
CA ASP A 246 9.43 28.07 -10.65
C ASP A 246 10.23 27.20 -11.64
N LEU A 247 10.03 27.45 -12.93
CA LEU A 247 10.63 26.63 -13.98
C LEU A 247 12.11 26.95 -14.15
N THR A 248 12.93 25.92 -14.30
CA THR A 248 14.33 26.02 -14.72
C THR A 248 14.45 26.24 -16.22
N ASP A 249 15.60 26.76 -16.67
CA ASP A 249 15.88 26.93 -18.08
C ASP A 249 15.74 25.63 -18.87
N GLU A 250 16.16 24.50 -18.29
CA GLU A 250 16.01 23.16 -18.90
C GLU A 250 14.53 22.81 -19.20
N ALA A 251 13.63 23.11 -18.27
CA ALA A 251 12.21 22.84 -18.48
C ALA A 251 11.60 23.76 -19.55
N VAL A 252 12.03 25.03 -19.58
CA VAL A 252 11.60 26.00 -20.61
C VAL A 252 12.10 25.58 -21.97
N ILE A 253 13.37 25.18 -22.09
CA ILE A 253 13.97 24.68 -23.35
C ILE A 253 13.19 23.40 -23.80
N ALA A 254 12.94 22.47 -22.91
CA ALA A 254 12.22 21.25 -23.25
C ALA A 254 10.79 21.55 -23.78
N LEU A 255 10.10 22.52 -23.17
CA LEU A 255 8.78 22.98 -23.64
C LEU A 255 8.87 23.57 -25.04
N SER A 256 9.86 24.47 -25.27
CA SER A 256 10.04 25.17 -26.56
C SER A 256 10.41 24.23 -27.73
N GLN A 257 11.06 23.12 -27.43
CA GLN A 257 11.49 22.12 -28.40
C GLN A 257 10.46 20.95 -28.57
N SER A 258 9.39 20.95 -27.79
CA SER A 258 8.44 19.85 -27.83
C SER A 258 7.57 19.89 -29.08
N GLU A 259 7.76 18.92 -29.97
CA GLU A 259 6.91 18.68 -31.12
C GLU A 259 5.44 18.30 -30.74
N LYS A 260 5.26 17.85 -29.50
CA LYS A 260 3.93 17.40 -28.99
C LYS A 260 3.01 18.55 -28.60
N LEU A 261 3.55 19.76 -28.42
CA LEU A 261 2.80 20.94 -27.97
C LEU A 261 2.42 21.90 -29.12
N LYS A 262 2.42 21.44 -30.36
CA LYS A 262 2.11 22.28 -31.54
C LYS A 262 0.67 22.76 -31.59
N SER A 263 -0.24 22.13 -30.85
CA SER A 263 -1.65 22.52 -30.76
C SER A 263 -1.94 23.62 -29.75
N LEU A 264 -0.93 24.06 -28.96
CA LEU A 264 -1.15 25.15 -28.02
C LEU A 264 -1.50 26.44 -28.77
N VAL A 265 -2.67 26.98 -28.44
CA VAL A 265 -3.09 28.32 -28.86
C VAL A 265 -2.54 29.30 -27.82
N SER A 266 -1.77 30.30 -28.26
CA SER A 266 -1.03 31.27 -27.44
C SER A 266 -1.90 32.03 -26.45
#